data_ae6649f3a395faeb17b1a1bc7a76d82c
#
_entry.id   ae6649f3a395faeb17b1a1bc7a76d82c
#
_cell.length_a   1.000
_cell.length_b   1.000
_cell.length_c   1.000
_cell.angle_alpha   90.00
_cell.angle_beta   90.00
_cell.angle_gamma   90.00
#
_symmetry.space_group_name_H-M   'P 1'
#
loop_
_entity.id
_entity.type
_entity.pdbx_description
1 polymer ?
#
loop_
_entity_poly.entity_id
_entity_poly.type
_entity_poly.pdbx_seq_one_letter_code
_entity_poly.pdbx_strand_id
1 'polypeptide(L)'
;MFRSVLSFLVVLAFNGFANAESPTKSNWAAGLDRYAGQFHIFTEGNKEPTIQFQSGWVEPNKVFEYSFFSIGDALMSRGVGFCFWNEKENRPEFNEIEYGDKGRLVYEGYCIDVTKTTMTWIVTSWSKDGIINKKKMTDTHNSDGLDRSIEHLMGKEDDTKIVKWTRVKKGKPDHPEHPKKRDHPSKPDHPDHPGK
;
A
#
# COMPACT_ATOMS: atom_id res chain seq x y z
N MET A 1 62.11 25.87 16.62
CA MET A 1 60.65 25.84 16.82
C MET A 1 59.99 25.58 15.49
N PHE A 2 59.73 24.32 15.16
CA PHE A 2 59.01 23.93 13.94
C PHE A 2 57.57 23.61 14.33
N ARG A 3 56.60 24.39 13.81
CA ARG A 3 55.18 24.12 13.93
C ARG A 3 54.75 23.32 12.71
N SER A 4 54.51 22.03 12.90
CA SER A 4 53.85 21.16 11.91
C SER A 4 52.39 21.50 11.82
N VAL A 5 51.97 22.00 10.67
CA VAL A 5 50.54 22.19 10.33
C VAL A 5 50.07 20.86 9.78
N LEU A 6 49.26 20.14 10.55
CA LEU A 6 48.58 18.90 10.15
C LEU A 6 47.31 19.28 9.39
N SER A 7 47.38 19.21 8.05
CA SER A 7 46.20 19.40 7.20
C SER A 7 45.32 18.18 7.29
N PHE A 8 44.17 18.31 7.96
CA PHE A 8 43.09 17.32 7.94
C PHE A 8 42.37 17.41 6.60
N LEU A 9 42.63 16.43 5.72
CA LEU A 9 41.87 16.23 4.48
C LEU A 9 40.56 15.52 4.86
N VAL A 10 39.48 16.30 4.99
CA VAL A 10 38.14 15.74 5.15
C VAL A 10 37.70 15.25 3.77
N VAL A 11 37.82 13.96 3.53
CA VAL A 11 37.18 13.27 2.39
C VAL A 11 35.70 13.18 2.69
N LEU A 12 34.91 14.13 2.19
CA LEU A 12 33.48 14.02 2.11
C LEU A 12 33.17 12.92 1.08
N ALA A 13 32.92 11.72 1.58
CA ALA A 13 32.28 10.67 0.78
C ALA A 13 30.86 11.17 0.45
N PHE A 14 30.70 11.74 -0.73
CA PHE A 14 29.40 11.92 -1.35
C PHE A 14 28.85 10.53 -1.68
N ASN A 15 28.21 9.90 -0.71
CA ASN A 15 27.29 8.82 -1.00
C ASN A 15 26.24 9.38 -1.94
N GLY A 16 26.18 8.84 -3.15
CA GLY A 16 25.30 9.31 -4.20
C GLY A 16 23.86 9.39 -3.69
N PHE A 17 23.41 10.60 -3.47
CA PHE A 17 21.98 10.88 -3.40
C PHE A 17 21.46 10.48 -4.78
N ALA A 18 20.75 9.34 -4.85
CA ALA A 18 19.92 9.06 -6.00
C ALA A 18 19.12 10.34 -6.23
N ASN A 19 19.27 10.97 -7.40
CA ASN A 19 18.60 12.21 -7.72
C ASN A 19 17.10 12.03 -7.46
N ALA A 20 16.60 12.68 -6.41
CA ALA A 20 15.18 12.73 -6.15
C ALA A 20 14.55 13.50 -7.32
N GLU A 21 13.78 12.80 -8.14
CA GLU A 21 13.07 13.43 -9.25
C GLU A 21 11.72 13.91 -8.75
N SER A 22 11.41 15.17 -9.02
CA SER A 22 10.07 15.68 -8.78
C SER A 22 9.04 14.79 -9.51
N PRO A 23 7.91 14.43 -8.86
CA PRO A 23 6.91 13.59 -9.47
C PRO A 23 6.43 14.16 -10.80
N THR A 24 6.34 13.33 -11.83
CA THR A 24 5.65 13.59 -13.08
C THR A 24 4.41 12.71 -13.18
N LYS A 25 3.43 13.05 -14.02
CA LYS A 25 2.23 12.22 -14.18
C LYS A 25 2.56 10.77 -14.56
N SER A 26 3.56 10.58 -15.42
CA SER A 26 3.96 9.25 -15.88
C SER A 26 4.66 8.43 -14.80
N ASN A 27 5.63 9.00 -14.08
CA ASN A 27 6.34 8.25 -13.04
C ASN A 27 5.44 8.00 -11.81
N TRP A 28 4.55 8.92 -11.47
CA TRP A 28 3.54 8.74 -10.44
C TRP A 28 2.58 7.59 -10.76
N ALA A 29 2.02 7.56 -12.00
CA ALA A 29 1.13 6.48 -12.40
C ALA A 29 1.83 5.12 -12.35
N ALA A 30 3.04 5.01 -12.90
CA ALA A 30 3.87 3.80 -12.81
C ALA A 30 4.22 3.45 -11.35
N GLY A 31 4.36 4.45 -10.49
CA GLY A 31 4.52 4.28 -9.05
C GLY A 31 3.31 3.60 -8.43
N LEU A 32 2.10 4.09 -8.70
CA LEU A 32 0.85 3.55 -8.16
C LEU A 32 0.51 2.16 -8.70
N ASP A 33 0.90 1.81 -9.92
CA ASP A 33 0.74 0.44 -10.44
C ASP A 33 1.34 -0.62 -9.52
N ARG A 34 2.38 -0.26 -8.79
CA ARG A 34 3.03 -1.16 -7.82
C ARG A 34 2.20 -1.41 -6.56
N TYR A 35 1.25 -0.53 -6.26
CA TYR A 35 0.30 -0.74 -5.16
C TYR A 35 -0.95 -1.49 -5.60
N ALA A 36 -1.22 -1.62 -6.91
CA ALA A 36 -2.43 -2.29 -7.39
C ALA A 36 -2.47 -3.75 -6.94
N GLY A 37 -3.60 -4.14 -6.31
CA GLY A 37 -3.82 -5.49 -5.80
C GLY A 37 -4.16 -5.54 -4.32
N GLN A 38 -3.89 -6.68 -3.71
CA GLN A 38 -4.15 -6.93 -2.28
C GLN A 38 -2.84 -7.10 -1.53
N PHE A 39 -2.80 -6.56 -0.31
CA PHE A 39 -1.67 -6.66 0.59
C PHE A 39 -2.12 -7.00 2.00
N HIS A 40 -1.30 -7.75 2.69
CA HIS A 40 -1.33 -7.91 4.13
C HIS A 40 -0.28 -6.99 4.75
N ILE A 41 -0.70 -6.19 5.74
CA ILE A 41 0.17 -5.25 6.45
C ILE A 41 0.48 -5.84 7.82
N PHE A 42 1.77 -5.89 8.14
CA PHE A 42 2.29 -6.37 9.42
C PHE A 42 2.80 -5.16 10.19
N THR A 43 2.18 -4.88 11.32
CA THR A 43 2.69 -3.87 12.24
C THR A 43 3.82 -4.47 13.08
N GLU A 44 4.73 -3.64 13.56
CA GLU A 44 5.90 -4.04 14.30
C GLU A 44 5.56 -5.01 15.46
N GLY A 45 6.34 -6.09 15.56
CA GLY A 45 6.17 -7.12 16.59
C GLY A 45 5.09 -8.17 16.29
N ASN A 46 4.25 -8.01 15.27
CA ASN A 46 3.23 -8.98 14.91
C ASN A 46 3.71 -9.98 13.86
N LYS A 47 3.51 -11.28 14.11
CA LYS A 47 3.80 -12.36 13.15
C LYS A 47 2.67 -12.54 12.14
N GLU A 48 1.44 -12.23 12.54
CA GLU A 48 0.25 -12.30 11.69
C GLU A 48 -0.09 -10.91 11.14
N PRO A 49 -0.71 -10.83 9.96
CA PRO A 49 -1.13 -9.57 9.40
C PRO A 49 -2.22 -8.93 10.26
N THR A 50 -2.10 -7.62 10.47
CA THR A 50 -3.05 -6.85 11.28
C THR A 50 -4.03 -6.06 10.43
N ILE A 51 -3.70 -5.81 9.16
CA ILE A 51 -4.52 -5.03 8.23
C ILE A 51 -4.51 -5.70 6.86
N GLN A 52 -5.67 -5.76 6.24
CA GLN A 52 -5.81 -6.08 4.82
C GLN A 52 -6.02 -4.77 4.05
N PHE A 53 -5.27 -4.61 2.97
CA PHE A 53 -5.31 -3.47 2.07
C PHE A 53 -5.62 -3.95 0.65
N GLN A 54 -6.47 -3.20 -0.05
CA GLN A 54 -6.81 -3.46 -1.44
C GLN A 54 -6.80 -2.15 -2.22
N SER A 55 -6.31 -2.18 -3.44
CA SER A 55 -6.20 -0.98 -4.25
C SER A 55 -6.21 -1.25 -5.74
N GLY A 56 -6.54 -0.22 -6.51
CA GLY A 56 -6.54 -0.28 -7.97
C GLY A 56 -6.98 1.03 -8.62
N TRP A 57 -6.86 1.10 -9.93
CA TRP A 57 -7.33 2.22 -10.72
C TRP A 57 -8.85 2.19 -10.87
N VAL A 58 -9.52 3.27 -10.48
CA VAL A 58 -10.93 3.55 -10.83
C VAL A 58 -10.99 4.15 -12.23
N GLU A 59 -10.11 5.11 -12.49
CA GLU A 59 -9.88 5.68 -13.82
C GLU A 59 -8.39 5.62 -14.13
N PRO A 60 -7.95 4.87 -15.15
CA PRO A 60 -6.55 4.65 -15.44
C PRO A 60 -5.74 5.95 -15.53
N ASN A 61 -4.63 6.01 -14.81
CA ASN A 61 -3.71 7.14 -14.72
C ASN A 61 -4.33 8.47 -14.23
N LYS A 62 -5.53 8.43 -13.63
CA LYS A 62 -6.20 9.63 -13.10
C LYS A 62 -6.61 9.48 -11.65
N VAL A 63 -7.33 8.40 -11.31
CA VAL A 63 -7.83 8.15 -9.96
C VAL A 63 -7.50 6.73 -9.53
N PHE A 64 -6.73 6.63 -8.48
CA PHE A 64 -6.36 5.37 -7.84
C PHE A 64 -7.05 5.29 -6.48
N GLU A 65 -7.88 4.27 -6.29
CA GLU A 65 -8.61 4.03 -5.05
C GLU A 65 -7.90 2.96 -4.22
N TYR A 66 -8.00 3.11 -2.91
CA TYR A 66 -7.63 2.05 -1.98
C TYR A 66 -8.57 1.99 -0.78
N SER A 67 -8.66 0.82 -0.20
CA SER A 67 -9.38 0.58 1.04
C SER A 67 -8.60 -0.37 1.93
N PHE A 68 -8.82 -0.27 3.23
CA PHE A 68 -8.21 -1.16 4.20
C PHE A 68 -9.14 -1.43 5.39
N PHE A 69 -8.90 -2.54 6.06
CA PHE A 69 -9.58 -2.90 7.30
C PHE A 69 -8.67 -3.76 8.19
N SER A 70 -8.86 -3.62 9.49
CA SER A 70 -8.17 -4.44 10.49
C SER A 70 -8.62 -5.89 10.41
N ILE A 71 -7.69 -6.83 10.66
CA ILE A 71 -7.93 -8.26 10.71
C ILE A 71 -7.84 -8.72 12.16
N GLY A 72 -8.76 -9.60 12.58
CA GLY A 72 -8.78 -10.14 13.95
C GLY A 72 -9.34 -9.16 14.98
N ASP A 73 -9.03 -9.44 16.26
CA ASP A 73 -9.49 -8.64 17.42
C ASP A 73 -8.70 -7.35 17.63
N ALA A 74 -7.74 -7.05 16.74
CA ALA A 74 -7.03 -5.79 16.75
C ALA A 74 -8.01 -4.64 16.50
N LEU A 75 -7.72 -3.48 17.09
CA LEU A 75 -8.43 -2.21 16.94
C LEU A 75 -9.16 -2.10 15.60
N MET A 76 -10.50 -2.12 15.65
CA MET A 76 -11.34 -2.10 14.44
C MET A 76 -11.14 -0.78 13.70
N SER A 77 -10.18 -0.75 12.79
CA SER A 77 -10.01 0.38 11.88
C SER A 77 -10.32 -0.03 10.44
N ARG A 78 -10.97 0.87 9.74
CA ARG A 78 -11.25 0.74 8.31
C ARG A 78 -11.14 2.10 7.66
N GLY A 79 -10.61 2.13 6.46
CA GLY A 79 -10.47 3.38 5.72
C GLY A 79 -10.62 3.19 4.24
N VAL A 80 -10.83 4.30 3.56
CA VAL A 80 -10.85 4.42 2.12
C VAL A 80 -10.12 5.70 1.73
N GLY A 81 -9.37 5.64 0.66
CA GLY A 81 -8.65 6.80 0.13
C GLY A 81 -8.54 6.78 -1.38
N PHE A 82 -8.20 7.94 -1.90
CA PHE A 82 -8.02 8.18 -3.33
C PHE A 82 -6.71 8.94 -3.56
N CYS A 83 -5.92 8.46 -4.51
CA CYS A 83 -4.78 9.19 -5.03
C CYS A 83 -5.13 9.77 -6.40
N PHE A 84 -4.76 11.02 -6.62
CA PHE A 84 -5.04 11.74 -7.87
C PHE A 84 -3.94 12.75 -8.17
N TRP A 85 -3.89 13.20 -9.42
CA TRP A 85 -3.00 14.30 -9.80
C TRP A 85 -3.70 15.63 -9.58
N ASN A 86 -3.14 16.49 -8.73
CA ASN A 86 -3.63 17.86 -8.55
C ASN A 86 -3.03 18.76 -9.65
N GLU A 87 -3.84 19.15 -10.64
CA GLU A 87 -3.41 19.96 -11.77
C GLU A 87 -2.95 21.36 -11.35
N LYS A 88 -3.56 21.93 -10.33
CA LYS A 88 -3.24 23.27 -9.84
C LYS A 88 -1.88 23.31 -9.16
N GLU A 89 -1.62 22.33 -8.32
CA GLU A 89 -0.37 22.21 -7.56
C GLU A 89 0.70 21.45 -8.34
N ASN A 90 0.35 20.87 -9.50
CA ASN A 90 1.19 20.06 -10.38
C ASN A 90 1.92 18.94 -9.64
N ARG A 91 1.19 18.21 -8.80
CA ARG A 91 1.74 17.10 -7.98
C ARG A 91 0.68 16.05 -7.67
N PRO A 92 1.13 14.81 -7.33
CA PRO A 92 0.22 13.79 -6.81
C PRO A 92 -0.23 14.13 -5.39
N GLU A 93 -1.51 13.92 -5.13
CA GLU A 93 -2.11 14.07 -3.81
C GLU A 93 -2.96 12.85 -3.46
N PHE A 94 -3.22 12.64 -2.18
CA PHE A 94 -4.21 11.69 -1.71
C PHE A 94 -5.06 12.28 -0.58
N ASN A 95 -6.28 11.75 -0.50
CA ASN A 95 -7.19 11.98 0.62
C ASN A 95 -7.65 10.62 1.14
N GLU A 96 -7.71 10.48 2.46
CA GLU A 96 -8.12 9.25 3.13
C GLU A 96 -9.02 9.58 4.33
N ILE A 97 -10.02 8.75 4.53
CA ILE A 97 -10.86 8.78 5.73
C ILE A 97 -10.71 7.42 6.41
N GLU A 98 -10.33 7.45 7.68
CA GLU A 98 -10.25 6.29 8.55
C GLU A 98 -11.29 6.39 9.67
N TYR A 99 -11.92 5.26 10.00
CA TYR A 99 -12.77 5.10 11.17
C TYR A 99 -12.17 4.00 12.05
N GLY A 100 -11.91 4.34 13.29
CA GLY A 100 -11.37 3.44 14.30
C GLY A 100 -11.88 3.78 15.68
N ASP A 101 -11.31 3.16 16.71
CA ASP A 101 -11.74 3.37 18.11
C ASP A 101 -11.61 4.82 18.59
N LYS A 102 -10.70 5.57 18.00
CA LYS A 102 -10.53 7.02 18.27
C LYS A 102 -11.50 7.90 17.46
N GLY A 103 -12.45 7.28 16.77
CA GLY A 103 -13.40 7.96 15.90
C GLY A 103 -12.88 8.17 14.49
N ARG A 104 -13.36 9.23 13.83
CA ARG A 104 -12.99 9.56 12.45
C ARG A 104 -11.68 10.34 12.42
N LEU A 105 -10.75 9.86 11.59
CA LEU A 105 -9.54 10.57 11.20
C LEU A 105 -9.60 10.90 9.70
N VAL A 106 -9.02 12.01 9.32
CA VAL A 106 -8.83 12.40 7.92
C VAL A 106 -7.34 12.53 7.67
N TYR A 107 -6.87 11.98 6.57
CA TYR A 107 -5.49 12.12 6.14
C TYR A 107 -5.48 12.80 4.79
N GLU A 108 -4.56 13.72 4.63
CA GLU A 108 -4.24 14.34 3.36
C GLU A 108 -2.73 14.27 3.15
N GLY A 109 -2.32 14.06 1.93
CA GLY A 109 -0.92 13.99 1.64
C GLY A 109 -0.60 14.34 0.20
N TYR A 110 0.67 14.62 -0.04
CA TYR A 110 1.21 14.84 -1.36
C TYR A 110 2.53 14.12 -1.53
N CYS A 111 2.75 13.61 -2.73
CA CYS A 111 3.99 12.95 -3.08
C CYS A 111 5.07 13.98 -3.43
N ILE A 112 6.26 13.79 -2.84
CA ILE A 112 7.41 14.69 -3.05
C ILE A 112 8.50 14.06 -3.90
N ASP A 113 8.50 12.72 -4.01
CA ASP A 113 9.52 11.99 -4.77
C ASP A 113 8.98 10.66 -5.28
N VAL A 114 9.31 10.33 -6.53
CA VAL A 114 9.02 9.03 -7.15
C VAL A 114 10.24 8.55 -7.89
N THR A 115 10.76 7.40 -7.47
CA THR A 115 11.83 6.70 -8.18
C THR A 115 11.34 5.38 -8.75
N LYS A 116 12.23 4.63 -9.36
CA LYS A 116 11.92 3.28 -9.85
C LYS A 116 11.43 2.33 -8.76
N THR A 117 11.84 2.51 -7.52
CA THR A 117 11.52 1.60 -6.40
C THR A 117 10.90 2.28 -5.21
N THR A 118 10.89 3.60 -5.14
CA THR A 118 10.37 4.33 -3.97
C THR A 118 9.29 5.33 -4.34
N MET A 119 8.41 5.61 -3.38
CA MET A 119 7.52 6.78 -3.36
C MET A 119 7.57 7.42 -1.99
N THR A 120 7.76 8.74 -1.95
CA THR A 120 7.84 9.49 -0.68
C THR A 120 6.71 10.50 -0.60
N TRP A 121 5.99 10.46 0.53
CA TRP A 121 4.82 11.26 0.80
C TRP A 121 4.99 12.12 2.04
N ILE A 122 4.48 13.33 2.01
CA ILE A 122 4.20 14.13 3.20
C ILE A 122 2.73 13.97 3.54
N VAL A 123 2.44 13.53 4.75
CA VAL A 123 1.09 13.20 5.21
C VAL A 123 0.75 14.02 6.44
N THR A 124 -0.42 14.62 6.44
CA THR A 124 -1.00 15.29 7.59
C THR A 124 -2.29 14.59 7.99
N SER A 125 -2.49 14.36 9.27
CA SER A 125 -3.73 13.79 9.79
C SER A 125 -4.47 14.76 10.70
N TRP A 126 -5.79 14.76 10.60
CA TRP A 126 -6.68 15.59 11.39
C TRP A 126 -7.70 14.73 12.13
N SER A 127 -8.00 15.15 13.35
CA SER A 127 -9.21 14.77 14.06
C SER A 127 -10.20 15.94 14.05
N LYS A 128 -11.34 15.75 14.69
CA LYS A 128 -12.29 16.84 14.95
C LYS A 128 -11.68 18.04 15.71
N ASP A 129 -10.60 17.81 16.46
CA ASP A 129 -9.94 18.80 17.33
C ASP A 129 -8.75 19.49 16.64
N GLY A 130 -8.50 19.20 15.35
CA GLY A 130 -7.43 19.82 14.55
C GLY A 130 -6.33 18.85 14.09
N ILE A 131 -5.18 19.39 13.69
CA ILE A 131 -4.04 18.61 13.24
C ILE A 131 -3.47 17.81 14.43
N ILE A 132 -3.35 16.50 14.26
CA ILE A 132 -2.81 15.60 15.29
C ILE A 132 -1.41 15.08 14.96
N ASN A 133 -1.07 15.00 13.66
CA ASN A 133 0.23 14.48 13.25
C ASN A 133 0.62 14.98 11.85
N LYS A 134 1.93 15.14 11.64
CA LYS A 134 2.53 15.31 10.32
C LYS A 134 3.72 14.38 10.19
N LYS A 135 3.78 13.60 9.12
CA LYS A 135 4.79 12.57 8.92
C LYS A 135 5.28 12.54 7.48
N LYS A 136 6.49 12.05 7.30
CA LYS A 136 7.04 11.65 6.01
C LYS A 136 6.97 10.14 5.94
N MET A 137 6.40 9.62 4.89
CA MET A 137 6.33 8.19 4.60
C MET A 137 7.13 7.90 3.35
N THR A 138 8.02 6.92 3.43
CA THR A 138 8.76 6.44 2.26
C THR A 138 8.45 4.96 2.07
N ASP A 139 7.85 4.64 0.95
CA ASP A 139 7.53 3.29 0.52
C ASP A 139 8.62 2.78 -0.40
N THR A 140 9.28 1.69 -0.03
CA THR A 140 10.30 1.01 -0.83
C THR A 140 9.74 -0.30 -1.34
N HIS A 141 9.49 -0.39 -2.65
CA HIS A 141 8.92 -1.57 -3.30
C HIS A 141 9.98 -2.64 -3.54
N ASN A 142 9.61 -3.89 -3.29
CA ASN A 142 10.40 -5.08 -3.54
C ASN A 142 9.56 -6.15 -4.27
N SER A 143 10.11 -7.33 -4.53
CA SER A 143 9.42 -8.43 -5.26
C SER A 143 8.17 -8.95 -4.55
N ASP A 144 8.14 -8.88 -3.22
CA ASP A 144 7.10 -9.48 -2.40
C ASP A 144 6.06 -8.48 -1.89
N GLY A 145 6.33 -7.19 -2.04
CA GLY A 145 5.46 -6.13 -1.55
C GLY A 145 6.18 -4.79 -1.42
N LEU A 146 6.10 -4.18 -0.25
CA LEU A 146 6.83 -2.96 0.07
C LEU A 146 7.14 -2.87 1.57
N ASP A 147 8.16 -2.10 1.89
CA ASP A 147 8.50 -1.67 3.24
C ASP A 147 8.22 -0.17 3.34
N ARG A 148 7.40 0.23 4.31
CA ARG A 148 7.08 1.64 4.60
C ARG A 148 7.86 2.10 5.81
N SER A 149 8.73 3.11 5.64
CA SER A 149 9.31 3.86 6.75
C SER A 149 8.47 5.10 7.05
N ILE A 150 8.29 5.39 8.33
CA ILE A 150 7.51 6.53 8.82
C ILE A 150 8.42 7.36 9.71
N GLU A 151 8.63 8.62 9.34
CA GLU A 151 9.37 9.63 10.09
C GLU A 151 8.35 10.69 10.56
N HIS A 152 8.26 10.92 11.87
CA HIS A 152 7.36 11.92 12.43
C HIS A 152 7.98 13.31 12.31
N LEU A 153 7.29 14.22 11.60
CA LEU A 153 7.71 15.62 11.42
C LEU A 153 7.09 16.55 12.46
N MET A 154 5.95 16.13 13.03
CA MET A 154 5.23 16.83 14.08
C MET A 154 4.37 15.82 14.85
N GLY A 155 4.37 15.91 16.17
CA GLY A 155 3.66 14.98 17.07
C GLY A 155 4.62 14.43 18.14
N LYS A 156 4.16 13.45 18.92
CA LYS A 156 4.90 12.93 20.08
C LYS A 156 5.73 11.66 19.81
N GLU A 157 5.69 11.13 18.61
CA GLU A 157 6.42 9.90 18.28
C GLU A 157 7.76 10.27 17.62
N ASP A 158 8.86 10.02 18.32
CA ASP A 158 10.22 10.36 17.86
C ASP A 158 10.88 9.22 17.08
N ASP A 159 10.27 8.02 17.05
CA ASP A 159 10.90 6.85 16.46
C ASP A 159 10.45 6.61 15.01
N THR A 160 11.41 6.36 14.13
CA THR A 160 11.13 5.87 12.78
C THR A 160 10.59 4.44 12.86
N LYS A 161 9.35 4.24 12.38
CA LYS A 161 8.72 2.91 12.34
C LYS A 161 8.83 2.31 10.94
N ILE A 162 9.06 1.02 10.89
CA ILE A 162 9.03 0.24 9.66
C ILE A 162 7.78 -0.64 9.66
N VAL A 163 6.95 -0.49 8.64
CA VAL A 163 5.73 -1.28 8.45
C VAL A 163 5.89 -2.11 7.17
N LYS A 164 5.78 -3.41 7.29
CA LYS A 164 5.95 -4.33 6.17
C LYS A 164 4.60 -4.65 5.52
N TRP A 165 4.57 -4.56 4.19
CA TRP A 165 3.43 -4.92 3.37
C TRP A 165 3.80 -6.10 2.48
N THR A 166 3.05 -7.18 2.56
CA THR A 166 3.27 -8.35 1.72
C THR A 166 2.12 -8.52 0.75
N ARG A 167 2.44 -8.67 -0.52
CA ARG A 167 1.44 -8.89 -1.58
C ARG A 167 0.76 -10.24 -1.40
N VAL A 168 -0.56 -10.24 -1.41
CA VAL A 168 -1.33 -11.48 -1.41
C VAL A 168 -1.23 -12.09 -2.80
N LYS A 169 -0.55 -13.23 -2.90
CA LYS A 169 -0.51 -14.00 -4.16
C LYS A 169 -1.92 -14.53 -4.42
N LYS A 170 -2.51 -14.19 -5.58
CA LYS A 170 -3.74 -14.84 -6.01
C LYS A 170 -3.44 -16.32 -6.08
N GLY A 171 -3.98 -17.11 -5.14
CA GLY A 171 -4.02 -18.57 -5.28
C GLY A 171 -4.60 -18.86 -6.68
N LYS A 172 -4.10 -19.88 -7.37
CA LYS A 172 -4.87 -20.41 -8.49
C LYS A 172 -6.29 -20.62 -7.94
N PRO A 173 -7.33 -20.08 -8.58
CA PRO A 173 -8.68 -20.37 -8.13
C PRO A 173 -8.74 -21.88 -8.01
N ASP A 174 -9.03 -22.38 -6.79
CA ASP A 174 -9.39 -23.78 -6.64
C ASP A 174 -10.51 -23.99 -7.62
N HIS A 175 -10.21 -24.67 -8.73
CA HIS A 175 -11.24 -25.09 -9.64
C HIS A 175 -12.19 -25.90 -8.77
N PRO A 176 -13.45 -25.46 -8.58
CA PRO A 176 -14.40 -26.31 -7.88
C PRO A 176 -14.31 -27.66 -8.58
N GLU A 177 -13.94 -28.70 -7.82
CA GLU A 177 -13.91 -30.06 -8.35
C GLU A 177 -15.24 -30.23 -9.08
N HIS A 178 -15.16 -30.46 -10.39
CA HIS A 178 -16.35 -30.75 -11.16
C HIS A 178 -17.11 -31.82 -10.38
N PRO A 179 -18.39 -31.63 -10.03
CA PRO A 179 -19.17 -32.64 -9.34
C PRO A 179 -19.01 -33.92 -10.15
N LYS A 180 -18.43 -34.95 -9.51
CA LYS A 180 -18.29 -36.29 -10.13
C LYS A 180 -19.58 -36.57 -10.84
N LYS A 181 -19.52 -36.84 -12.17
CA LYS A 181 -20.69 -37.24 -12.97
C LYS A 181 -21.48 -38.24 -12.15
N ARG A 182 -22.68 -37.87 -11.71
CA ARG A 182 -23.59 -38.82 -11.11
C ARG A 182 -23.84 -39.87 -12.19
N ASP A 183 -23.52 -41.10 -11.86
CA ASP A 183 -23.86 -42.21 -12.72
C ASP A 183 -25.34 -42.05 -13.06
N HIS A 184 -25.63 -41.89 -14.33
CA HIS A 184 -27.03 -41.87 -14.81
C HIS A 184 -27.66 -43.21 -14.42
N PRO A 185 -28.82 -43.21 -13.73
CA PRO A 185 -29.55 -44.44 -13.54
C PRO A 185 -29.78 -45.09 -14.89
N SER A 186 -29.43 -46.39 -15.02
CA SER A 186 -29.68 -47.20 -16.18
C SER A 186 -31.11 -47.00 -16.63
N LYS A 187 -31.31 -46.73 -17.96
CA LYS A 187 -32.64 -46.64 -18.54
C LYS A 187 -33.48 -47.84 -18.15
N PRO A 188 -34.74 -47.63 -17.70
CA PRO A 188 -35.65 -48.74 -17.50
C PRO A 188 -35.90 -49.45 -18.82
N ASP A 189 -35.83 -50.78 -18.80
CA ASP A 189 -36.14 -51.64 -19.95
C ASP A 189 -37.54 -51.32 -20.46
N HIS A 190 -37.64 -50.99 -21.74
CA HIS A 190 -38.90 -50.83 -22.43
C HIS A 190 -39.61 -52.21 -22.51
N PRO A 191 -40.84 -52.32 -22.05
CA PRO A 191 -41.61 -53.55 -22.29
C PRO A 191 -41.86 -53.75 -23.78
N ASP A 192 -41.62 -54.99 -24.24
CA ASP A 192 -41.83 -55.41 -25.59
C ASP A 192 -43.32 -55.20 -25.98
N HIS A 193 -43.56 -54.47 -27.09
CA HIS A 193 -44.84 -54.38 -27.68
C HIS A 193 -45.15 -55.68 -28.40
N PRO A 194 -46.28 -56.37 -28.07
CA PRO A 194 -46.74 -57.51 -28.85
C PRO A 194 -47.22 -57.05 -30.24
N GLY A 195 -46.68 -57.67 -31.26
CA GLY A 195 -47.03 -57.44 -32.64
C GLY A 195 -48.48 -57.73 -32.96
N LYS A 196 -48.98 -56.95 -33.88
CA LYS A 196 -50.12 -57.33 -34.75
C LYS A 196 -49.65 -57.37 -36.20
#